data_5320bf4e3398f864e7a579b968051e33
#
_entry.id   5320bf4e3398f864e7a579b968051e33
#
_cell.length_a   1.000
_cell.length_b   1.000
_cell.length_c   1.000
_cell.angle_alpha   90.00
_cell.angle_beta   90.00
_cell.angle_gamma   90.00
#
_symmetry.space_group_name_H-M   'P 1'
#
loop_
_entity.id
_entity.type
_entity.pdbx_description
1 polymer ?
#
loop_
_entity_poly.entity_id
_entity_poly.type
_entity_poly.pdbx_seq_one_letter_code
_entity_poly.pdbx_strand_id
1 'polypeptide(L)'
;MNVKITVIRKANYTDLQQKYENPIEHTCDVVEGQSWISVDGAKPDGMCESAWESMRWFVQELAAGRGNFYDGWMKNPNSAMISCNDGFRPVSFYIESV
;
A
#
# COMPACT_ATOMS: atom_id res chain seq x y z
N MET A 1 2.33 14.38 -11.37
CA MET A 1 2.84 14.55 -9.98
C MET A 1 3.40 13.24 -9.48
N ASN A 2 4.40 13.33 -8.62
CA ASN A 2 4.95 12.15 -7.98
C ASN A 2 4.15 11.79 -6.71
N VAL A 3 4.17 10.52 -6.35
CA VAL A 3 3.47 10.01 -5.17
C VAL A 3 4.46 9.20 -4.34
N LYS A 4 4.57 9.53 -3.06
CA LYS A 4 5.41 8.78 -2.13
C LYS A 4 4.56 7.68 -1.48
N ILE A 5 5.11 6.47 -1.47
CA ILE A 5 4.47 5.28 -0.90
C ILE A 5 5.34 4.81 0.26
N THR A 6 4.79 4.76 1.46
CA THR A 6 5.55 4.39 2.67
C THR A 6 4.88 3.22 3.38
N VAL A 7 5.67 2.23 3.75
CA VAL A 7 5.20 1.10 4.58
C VAL A 7 5.04 1.60 6.01
N ILE A 8 3.81 1.61 6.52
CA ILE A 8 3.51 2.13 7.86
C ILE A 8 3.47 1.00 8.89
N ARG A 9 2.81 -0.11 8.56
CA ARG A 9 2.63 -1.20 9.52
C ARG A 9 2.48 -2.54 8.79
N LYS A 10 3.07 -3.56 9.38
CA LYS A 10 2.86 -4.96 8.96
C LYS A 10 2.06 -5.65 10.04
N ALA A 11 0.90 -6.17 9.70
CA ALA A 11 0.12 -6.99 10.61
C ALA A 11 0.43 -8.48 10.40
N ASN A 12 0.12 -9.29 11.40
CA ASN A 12 0.37 -10.73 11.35
C ASN A 12 -0.71 -11.43 12.17
N TYR A 13 -1.68 -12.01 11.48
CA TYR A 13 -2.83 -12.66 12.12
C TYR A 13 -2.56 -14.16 12.23
N THR A 14 -1.78 -14.56 13.23
CA THR A 14 -1.35 -15.95 13.43
C THR A 14 -2.50 -16.93 13.61
N ASP A 15 -3.57 -16.49 14.27
CA ASP A 15 -4.77 -17.30 14.46
C ASP A 15 -5.47 -17.64 13.15
N LEU A 16 -5.57 -16.68 12.23
CA LEU A 16 -6.18 -16.88 10.92
C LEU A 16 -5.29 -17.77 10.04
N GLN A 17 -3.97 -17.59 10.14
CA GLN A 17 -3.01 -18.41 9.41
C GLN A 17 -3.11 -19.88 9.82
N GLN A 18 -3.17 -20.14 11.12
CA GLN A 18 -3.27 -21.51 11.64
C GLN A 18 -4.57 -22.18 11.24
N LYS A 19 -5.65 -21.42 11.13
CA LYS A 19 -6.98 -21.97 10.83
C LYS A 19 -7.22 -22.18 9.36
N TYR A 20 -6.70 -21.29 8.50
CA TYR A 20 -7.12 -21.24 7.09
C TYR A 20 -5.98 -21.35 6.08
N GLU A 21 -4.75 -21.04 6.44
CA GLU A 21 -3.64 -20.95 5.49
C GLU A 21 -2.82 -22.23 5.45
N ASN A 22 -2.47 -22.67 4.24
CA ASN A 22 -1.47 -23.72 4.09
C ASN A 22 -0.09 -23.17 4.45
N PRO A 23 0.84 -23.99 4.98
CA PRO A 23 2.19 -23.54 5.27
C PRO A 23 2.88 -22.93 4.05
N ILE A 24 3.55 -21.79 4.22
CA ILE A 24 4.30 -21.11 3.17
C ILE A 24 5.74 -20.93 3.62
N GLU A 25 6.66 -20.97 2.64
CA GLU A 25 8.10 -20.89 2.93
C GLU A 25 8.57 -19.46 3.16
N HIS A 26 7.98 -18.51 2.45
CA HIS A 26 8.30 -17.12 2.65
C HIS A 26 7.10 -16.22 2.66
N THR A 27 7.26 -15.10 3.38
CA THR A 27 6.28 -14.02 3.47
C THR A 27 6.86 -12.77 2.81
N CYS A 28 6.04 -11.72 2.75
CA CYS A 28 6.48 -10.41 2.28
C CYS A 28 7.64 -9.89 3.14
N ASP A 29 8.71 -9.44 2.49
CA ASP A 29 9.94 -8.98 3.14
C ASP A 29 10.07 -7.46 3.25
N VAL A 30 9.01 -6.70 2.94
CA VAL A 30 9.03 -5.25 3.11
C VAL A 30 9.21 -4.89 4.59
N VAL A 31 9.82 -3.73 4.84
CA VAL A 31 10.19 -3.28 6.18
C VAL A 31 9.40 -2.01 6.49
N GLU A 32 8.88 -1.90 7.72
CA GLU A 32 8.22 -0.67 8.16
C GLU A 32 9.18 0.52 8.01
N GLY A 33 8.67 1.60 7.42
CA GLY A 33 9.47 2.77 7.09
C GLY A 33 10.07 2.78 5.69
N GLN A 34 10.09 1.64 5.01
CA GLN A 34 10.52 1.57 3.61
C GLN A 34 9.61 2.42 2.73
N SER A 35 10.18 3.12 1.75
CA SER A 35 9.40 3.96 0.86
C SER A 35 9.84 3.85 -0.60
N TRP A 36 8.93 4.24 -1.48
CA TRP A 36 9.15 4.33 -2.93
C TRP A 36 8.55 5.64 -3.43
N ILE A 37 9.05 6.09 -4.58
CA ILE A 37 8.44 7.20 -5.32
C ILE A 37 7.84 6.65 -6.60
N SER A 38 6.54 6.87 -6.78
CA SER A 38 5.87 6.65 -8.06
C SER A 38 6.00 7.90 -8.88
N VAL A 39 6.68 7.82 -10.02
CA VAL A 39 6.85 8.94 -10.94
C VAL A 39 5.65 8.97 -11.87
N ASP A 40 4.85 10.02 -11.75
CA ASP A 40 3.65 10.25 -12.56
C ASP A 40 2.69 9.05 -12.60
N GLY A 41 2.57 8.34 -11.48
CA GLY A 41 1.64 7.21 -11.34
C GLY A 41 2.17 5.88 -11.84
N ALA A 42 3.44 5.79 -12.22
CA ALA A 42 4.06 4.54 -12.66
C ALA A 42 4.42 3.66 -11.46
N LYS A 43 4.40 2.34 -11.69
CA LYS A 43 4.82 1.39 -10.66
C LYS A 43 6.30 1.59 -10.33
N PRO A 44 6.66 1.81 -9.06
CA PRO A 44 8.07 1.89 -8.68
C PRO A 44 8.79 0.56 -8.87
N ASP A 45 10.09 0.63 -9.22
CA ASP A 45 10.91 -0.56 -9.30
C ASP A 45 11.03 -1.23 -7.94
N GLY A 46 10.97 -2.55 -7.92
CA GLY A 46 11.13 -3.34 -6.70
C GLY A 46 9.89 -3.46 -5.83
N MET A 47 8.77 -2.86 -6.22
CA MET A 47 7.53 -3.01 -5.48
C MET A 47 6.82 -4.31 -5.90
N CYS A 48 6.28 -5.02 -4.92
CA CYS A 48 5.49 -6.23 -5.12
C CYS A 48 4.26 -5.94 -5.99
N GLU A 49 4.00 -6.79 -6.98
CA GLU A 49 2.85 -6.65 -7.88
C GLU A 49 1.52 -6.64 -7.12
N SER A 50 1.38 -7.51 -6.13
CA SER A 50 0.15 -7.60 -5.33
C SER A 50 -0.12 -6.30 -4.57
N ALA A 51 0.91 -5.72 -3.97
CA ALA A 51 0.79 -4.43 -3.29
C ALA A 51 0.45 -3.32 -4.28
N TRP A 52 1.14 -3.30 -5.43
CA TRP A 52 0.89 -2.29 -6.46
C TRP A 52 -0.55 -2.35 -6.98
N GLU A 53 -1.06 -3.55 -7.26
CA GLU A 53 -2.44 -3.71 -7.74
C GLU A 53 -3.47 -3.19 -6.74
N SER A 54 -3.20 -3.34 -5.44
CA SER A 54 -4.13 -2.85 -4.42
C SER A 54 -4.18 -1.33 -4.32
N MET A 55 -3.11 -0.63 -4.72
CA MET A 55 -3.00 0.83 -4.57
C MET A 55 -2.97 1.60 -5.89
N ARG A 56 -2.81 0.92 -7.03
CA ARG A 56 -2.58 1.55 -8.33
C ARG A 56 -3.58 2.66 -8.67
N TRP A 57 -4.85 2.40 -8.49
CA TRP A 57 -5.88 3.39 -8.82
C TRP A 57 -5.70 4.66 -7.99
N PHE A 58 -5.45 4.50 -6.68
CA PHE A 58 -5.27 5.65 -5.78
C PHE A 58 -4.01 6.44 -6.13
N VAL A 59 -2.91 5.74 -6.42
CA VAL A 59 -1.65 6.38 -6.81
C VAL A 59 -1.83 7.18 -8.09
N GLN A 60 -2.52 6.61 -9.09
CA GLN A 60 -2.75 7.29 -10.36
C GLN A 60 -3.67 8.50 -10.21
N GLU A 61 -4.69 8.41 -9.36
CA GLU A 61 -5.55 9.56 -9.06
C GLU A 61 -4.76 10.68 -8.40
N LEU A 62 -3.92 10.37 -7.42
CA LEU A 62 -3.06 11.38 -6.79
C LEU A 62 -2.06 11.98 -7.78
N ALA A 63 -1.47 11.16 -8.65
CA ALA A 63 -0.54 11.63 -9.67
C ALA A 63 -1.20 12.61 -10.64
N ALA A 64 -2.49 12.44 -10.87
CA ALA A 64 -3.28 13.33 -11.74
C ALA A 64 -3.84 14.56 -10.99
N GLY A 65 -3.52 14.71 -9.70
CA GLY A 65 -4.02 15.83 -8.89
C GLY A 65 -5.43 15.65 -8.36
N ARG A 66 -5.96 14.44 -8.40
CA ARG A 66 -7.31 14.12 -7.92
C ARG A 66 -7.21 13.35 -6.59
N GLY A 67 -7.37 14.06 -5.50
CA GLY A 67 -7.37 13.50 -4.15
C GLY A 67 -8.76 13.51 -3.52
N ASN A 68 -8.79 13.75 -2.23
CA ASN A 68 -10.00 13.83 -1.42
C ASN A 68 -10.89 12.58 -1.57
N PHE A 69 -10.27 11.40 -1.46
CA PHE A 69 -10.98 10.13 -1.58
C PHE A 69 -12.09 10.03 -0.55
N TYR A 70 -13.24 9.51 -0.98
CA TYR A 70 -14.43 9.34 -0.12
C TYR A 70 -14.87 10.62 0.55
N ASP A 71 -14.58 11.77 -0.06
CA ASP A 71 -15.04 13.09 0.39
C ASP A 71 -14.74 13.34 1.89
N GLY A 72 -13.45 13.47 2.19
CA GLY A 72 -12.99 13.81 3.55
C GLY A 72 -12.51 12.64 4.38
N TRP A 73 -12.16 11.52 3.74
CA TRP A 73 -11.64 10.34 4.45
C TRP A 73 -10.32 10.62 5.17
N MET A 74 -9.36 11.23 4.48
CA MET A 74 -8.02 11.44 5.03
C MET A 74 -7.84 12.86 5.56
N LYS A 75 -7.08 12.98 6.67
CA LYS A 75 -6.70 14.31 7.19
C LYS A 75 -5.94 15.12 6.15
N ASN A 76 -5.01 14.49 5.42
CA ASN A 76 -4.39 15.07 4.25
C ASN A 76 -5.22 14.65 3.03
N PRO A 77 -5.93 15.57 2.37
CA PRO A 77 -6.79 15.20 1.25
C PRO A 77 -6.02 14.62 0.05
N ASN A 78 -4.72 14.88 -0.03
CA ASN A 78 -3.86 14.36 -1.10
C ASN A 78 -3.11 13.12 -0.65
N SER A 79 -3.78 12.23 0.05
CA SER A 79 -3.22 10.98 0.56
C SER A 79 -4.26 9.89 0.67
N ALA A 80 -3.80 8.67 0.90
CA ALA A 80 -4.66 7.53 1.21
C ALA A 80 -3.90 6.51 2.06
N MET A 81 -4.62 5.71 2.83
CA MET A 81 -4.05 4.58 3.57
C MET A 81 -4.61 3.31 2.95
N ILE A 82 -3.75 2.55 2.28
CA ILE A 82 -4.13 1.38 1.49
C ILE A 82 -3.44 0.14 2.05
N SER A 83 -4.16 -0.95 2.15
CA SER A 83 -3.62 -2.24 2.55
C SER A 83 -3.40 -3.12 1.32
N CYS A 84 -2.34 -3.94 1.33
CA CYS A 84 -2.23 -5.02 0.35
C CYS A 84 -3.35 -6.04 0.58
N ASN A 85 -3.55 -6.96 -0.39
CA ASN A 85 -4.69 -7.87 -0.39
C ASN A 85 -4.49 -9.14 0.44
N ASP A 86 -3.37 -9.27 1.16
CA ASP A 86 -3.13 -10.43 2.01
C ASP A 86 -3.88 -10.26 3.34
N GLY A 87 -4.94 -11.06 3.53
CA GLY A 87 -5.75 -11.01 4.74
C GLY A 87 -5.08 -11.64 5.96
N PHE A 88 -3.97 -12.38 5.79
CA PHE A 88 -3.25 -13.01 6.89
C PHE A 88 -2.12 -12.10 7.42
N ARG A 89 -1.45 -11.38 6.51
CA ARG A 89 -0.32 -10.49 6.86
C ARG A 89 -0.46 -9.16 6.11
N PRO A 90 -1.55 -8.42 6.37
CA PRO A 90 -1.75 -7.18 5.62
C PRO A 90 -0.68 -6.15 5.94
N VAL A 91 -0.23 -5.45 4.90
CA VAL A 91 0.72 -4.35 5.01
C VAL A 91 -0.03 -3.06 4.71
N SER A 92 0.06 -2.09 5.62
CA SER A 92 -0.56 -0.78 5.43
C SER A 92 0.44 0.17 4.80
N PHE A 93 0.04 0.80 3.71
CA PHE A 93 0.84 1.79 2.98
C PHE A 93 0.18 3.15 3.07
N TYR A 94 0.96 4.16 3.45
CA TYR A 94 0.53 5.54 3.34
C TYR A 94 1.03 6.09 2.00
N ILE A 95 0.12 6.55 1.17
CA ILE A 95 0.46 7.15 -0.12
C ILE A 95 0.08 8.61 -0.12
N GLU A 96 0.96 9.47 -0.62
CA GLU A 96 0.77 10.93 -0.58
C GLU A 96 1.41 11.60 -1.78
N SER A 97 0.78 12.66 -2.26
CA SER A 97 1.36 13.51 -3.29
C SER A 97 2.57 14.25 -2.76
N VAL A 98 3.62 14.30 -3.53
CA VAL A 98 4.87 14.99 -3.15
C VAL A 98 5.34 15.95 -4.24
#